data_f2adb2a8d7b60a4065889203cb2c90e1
#
_entry.id   f2adb2a8d7b60a4065889203cb2c90e1
#
_cell.length_a   1.000
_cell.length_b   1.000
_cell.length_c   1.000
_cell.angle_alpha   90.00
_cell.angle_beta   90.00
_cell.angle_gamma   90.00
#
_symmetry.space_group_name_H-M   'P 1'
#
loop_
_entity.id
_entity.type
_entity.pdbx_description
1 polymer ?
#
loop_
_entity_poly.entity_id
_entity_poly.type
_entity_poly.pdbx_seq_one_letter_code
_entity_poly.pdbx_strand_id
1 'polypeptide(L)'
;MLHFPRLSPLLTGALLGVLASGTQAAAPTPAPDTLQPLLATINERLNLADQVALTKWDSGKPIQDTARETLVIANARRQAIEHKLDPDDAAELVAAQIEANKLVQYGLLAQWQAASKVPDVPRPDLNKIRPQLDELQNRLLQQYADFTPYRVDPDCPAWLAAQRSSLIKDALHGQALIRATGELCITEQ
;
A
#
# COMPACT_ATOMS: atom_id res chain seq x y z
N MET A 1 88.32 7.11 -25.98
CA MET A 1 86.93 6.73 -26.39
C MET A 1 86.47 5.69 -25.38
N LEU A 2 85.70 6.12 -24.39
CA LEU A 2 85.19 5.28 -23.31
C LEU A 2 83.68 5.06 -23.56
N HIS A 3 83.31 3.79 -23.76
CA HIS A 3 81.89 3.39 -23.91
C HIS A 3 81.34 3.03 -22.54
N PHE A 4 80.28 3.71 -22.09
CA PHE A 4 79.53 3.33 -20.89
C PHE A 4 78.24 2.57 -21.31
N PRO A 5 77.94 1.43 -20.70
CA PRO A 5 76.67 0.75 -20.94
C PRO A 5 75.60 1.37 -20.10
N ARG A 6 74.43 1.59 -20.71
CA ARG A 6 73.18 2.04 -20.06
C ARG A 6 72.51 0.87 -19.35
N LEU A 7 72.38 0.96 -18.03
CA LEU A 7 71.47 0.09 -17.24
C LEU A 7 70.02 0.63 -17.34
N SER A 8 69.11 -0.20 -17.83
CA SER A 8 67.68 0.04 -17.74
C SER A 8 67.11 -0.52 -16.42
N PRO A 9 66.32 0.23 -15.67
CA PRO A 9 65.60 -0.34 -14.53
C PRO A 9 64.30 -1.01 -14.99
N LEU A 10 64.15 -2.29 -14.63
CA LEU A 10 62.90 -3.04 -14.73
C LEU A 10 61.95 -2.57 -13.63
N LEU A 11 60.88 -1.87 -13.98
CA LEU A 11 59.75 -1.56 -13.11
C LEU A 11 58.85 -2.78 -13.01
N THR A 12 58.94 -3.49 -11.91
CA THR A 12 57.96 -4.53 -11.55
C THR A 12 56.70 -3.88 -10.96
N GLY A 13 55.67 -3.72 -11.79
CA GLY A 13 54.35 -3.25 -11.35
C GLY A 13 53.61 -4.40 -10.64
N ALA A 14 53.46 -4.29 -9.31
CA ALA A 14 52.56 -5.16 -8.56
C ALA A 14 51.11 -4.74 -8.77
N LEU A 15 50.35 -5.54 -9.50
CA LEU A 15 48.90 -5.36 -9.70
C LEU A 15 48.17 -5.85 -8.42
N LEU A 16 47.79 -4.94 -7.53
CA LEU A 16 46.89 -5.24 -6.42
C LEU A 16 45.44 -5.41 -7.01
N GLY A 17 45.02 -6.66 -7.18
CA GLY A 17 43.65 -7.01 -7.48
C GLY A 17 42.76 -6.75 -6.25
N VAL A 18 41.94 -5.68 -6.32
CA VAL A 18 40.88 -5.45 -5.33
C VAL A 18 39.74 -6.43 -5.65
N LEU A 19 39.62 -7.50 -4.85
CA LEU A 19 38.47 -8.38 -4.85
C LEU A 19 37.30 -7.60 -4.24
N ALA A 20 36.46 -6.99 -5.07
CA ALA A 20 35.18 -6.46 -4.66
C ALA A 20 34.26 -7.65 -4.32
N SER A 21 34.16 -7.98 -3.04
CA SER A 21 33.14 -8.91 -2.51
C SER A 21 31.78 -8.23 -2.67
N GLY A 22 31.12 -8.48 -3.79
CA GLY A 22 29.71 -8.10 -3.97
C GLY A 22 28.86 -8.86 -2.95
N THR A 23 28.33 -8.16 -1.94
CA THR A 23 27.26 -8.70 -1.11
C THR A 23 26.04 -8.89 -1.98
N GLN A 24 25.79 -10.10 -2.44
CA GLN A 24 24.58 -10.48 -3.14
C GLN A 24 23.45 -10.47 -2.11
N ALA A 25 22.56 -9.49 -2.19
CA ALA A 25 21.33 -9.52 -1.39
C ALA A 25 20.58 -10.80 -1.73
N ALA A 26 20.24 -11.60 -0.72
CA ALA A 26 19.42 -12.79 -0.92
C ALA A 26 18.08 -12.38 -1.51
N ALA A 27 17.55 -13.17 -2.45
CA ALA A 27 16.21 -12.96 -2.95
C ALA A 27 15.20 -13.13 -1.78
N PRO A 28 14.14 -12.31 -1.72
CA PRO A 28 13.15 -12.42 -0.66
C PRO A 28 12.49 -13.80 -0.68
N THR A 29 12.09 -14.27 0.49
CA THR A 29 11.31 -15.52 0.63
C THR A 29 9.98 -15.40 -0.13
N PRO A 30 9.33 -16.51 -0.51
CA PRO A 30 7.98 -16.47 -1.08
C PRO A 30 6.99 -15.79 -0.13
N ALA A 31 6.15 -14.91 -0.67
CA ALA A 31 5.09 -14.30 0.12
C ALA A 31 4.09 -15.35 0.63
N PRO A 32 3.52 -15.18 1.84
CA PRO A 32 2.50 -16.09 2.35
C PRO A 32 1.21 -16.00 1.51
N ASP A 33 0.52 -17.13 1.38
CA ASP A 33 -0.73 -17.22 0.61
C ASP A 33 -1.85 -16.32 1.13
N THR A 34 -1.77 -15.90 2.40
CA THR A 34 -2.73 -15.01 3.05
C THR A 34 -2.62 -13.56 2.56
N LEU A 35 -1.50 -13.15 1.97
CA LEU A 35 -1.28 -11.76 1.56
C LEU A 35 -2.14 -11.37 0.34
N GLN A 36 -2.19 -12.23 -0.67
CA GLN A 36 -2.89 -11.92 -1.92
C GLN A 36 -4.41 -11.68 -1.72
N PRO A 37 -5.16 -12.52 -0.95
CA PRO A 37 -6.57 -12.25 -0.65
C PRO A 37 -6.78 -10.94 0.13
N LEU A 38 -5.90 -10.64 1.09
CA LEU A 38 -5.94 -9.39 1.87
C LEU A 38 -5.80 -8.17 0.96
N LEU A 39 -4.81 -8.16 0.08
CA LEU A 39 -4.59 -7.07 -0.87
C LEU A 39 -5.74 -6.94 -1.87
N ALA A 40 -6.33 -8.04 -2.31
CA ALA A 40 -7.51 -8.03 -3.17
C ALA A 40 -8.70 -7.34 -2.50
N THR A 41 -8.96 -7.64 -1.22
CA THR A 41 -10.04 -7.00 -0.45
C THR A 41 -9.76 -5.51 -0.21
N ILE A 42 -8.52 -5.13 0.10
CA ILE A 42 -8.11 -3.73 0.21
C ILE A 42 -8.38 -2.98 -1.11
N ASN A 43 -7.98 -3.55 -2.22
CA ASN A 43 -8.19 -2.96 -3.55
C ASN A 43 -9.67 -2.87 -3.92
N GLU A 44 -10.49 -3.87 -3.58
CA GLU A 44 -11.94 -3.85 -3.78
C GLU A 44 -12.59 -2.69 -3.01
N ARG A 45 -12.20 -2.49 -1.73
CA ARG A 45 -12.66 -1.35 -0.93
C ARG A 45 -12.24 -0.02 -1.56
N LEU A 46 -11.01 0.06 -2.06
CA LEU A 46 -10.47 1.26 -2.68
C LEU A 46 -11.22 1.60 -3.97
N ASN A 47 -11.59 0.62 -4.78
CA ASN A 47 -12.33 0.83 -6.02
C ASN A 47 -13.75 1.38 -5.80
N LEU A 48 -14.35 1.20 -4.61
CA LEU A 48 -15.61 1.84 -4.25
C LEU A 48 -15.48 3.36 -4.07
N ALA A 49 -14.25 3.88 -3.89
CA ALA A 49 -14.03 5.32 -3.73
C ALA A 49 -14.49 6.15 -4.93
N ASP A 50 -14.38 5.61 -6.15
CA ASP A 50 -14.84 6.25 -7.38
C ASP A 50 -16.33 6.53 -7.32
N GLN A 51 -17.10 5.55 -6.86
CA GLN A 51 -18.55 5.64 -6.71
C GLN A 51 -18.94 6.62 -5.59
N VAL A 52 -18.19 6.60 -4.47
CA VAL A 52 -18.42 7.56 -3.39
C VAL A 52 -18.10 8.99 -3.84
N ALA A 53 -17.02 9.18 -4.61
CA ALA A 53 -16.66 10.49 -5.17
C ALA A 53 -17.79 11.05 -6.07
N LEU A 54 -18.38 10.23 -6.92
CA LEU A 54 -19.54 10.64 -7.77
C LEU A 54 -20.72 11.11 -6.92
N THR A 55 -21.06 10.40 -5.85
CA THR A 55 -22.17 10.81 -4.99
C THR A 55 -21.87 12.09 -4.21
N LYS A 56 -20.61 12.30 -3.83
CA LYS A 56 -20.18 13.54 -3.17
C LYS A 56 -20.20 14.73 -4.14
N TRP A 57 -19.76 14.52 -5.36
CA TRP A 57 -19.84 15.54 -6.43
C TRP A 57 -21.27 16.01 -6.64
N ASP A 58 -22.19 15.08 -6.87
CA ASP A 58 -23.59 15.43 -7.16
C ASP A 58 -24.33 16.05 -5.97
N SER A 59 -24.00 15.62 -4.74
CA SER A 59 -24.68 16.11 -3.53
C SER A 59 -24.04 17.37 -2.92
N GLY A 60 -22.84 17.76 -3.35
CA GLY A 60 -22.06 18.83 -2.73
C GLY A 60 -21.64 18.56 -1.29
N LYS A 61 -21.84 17.33 -0.78
CA LYS A 61 -21.45 16.97 0.59
C LYS A 61 -19.93 16.85 0.72
N PRO A 62 -19.37 17.25 1.88
CA PRO A 62 -17.92 17.13 2.11
C PRO A 62 -17.48 15.67 2.04
N ILE A 63 -16.24 15.44 1.56
CA ILE A 63 -15.63 14.11 1.55
C ILE A 63 -15.44 13.63 2.98
N GLN A 64 -14.86 14.47 3.84
CA GLN A 64 -14.67 14.13 5.25
C GLN A 64 -16.01 14.07 5.98
N ASP A 65 -16.24 12.97 6.68
CA ASP A 65 -17.41 12.70 7.52
C ASP A 65 -16.93 12.16 8.86
N THR A 66 -16.43 13.06 9.72
CA THR A 66 -15.80 12.70 11.00
C THR A 66 -16.70 11.82 11.87
N ALA A 67 -18.01 12.10 11.89
CA ALA A 67 -18.95 11.30 12.69
C ALA A 67 -19.02 9.84 12.16
N ARG A 68 -19.12 9.65 10.83
CA ARG A 68 -19.13 8.32 10.21
C ARG A 68 -17.78 7.62 10.36
N GLU A 69 -16.68 8.32 10.15
CA GLU A 69 -15.32 7.78 10.31
C GLU A 69 -15.11 7.24 11.73
N THR A 70 -15.48 8.01 12.76
CA THR A 70 -15.41 7.58 14.17
C THR A 70 -16.22 6.31 14.42
N LEU A 71 -17.44 6.22 13.88
CA LEU A 71 -18.28 5.03 14.02
C LEU A 71 -17.67 3.80 13.33
N VAL A 72 -17.09 3.97 12.14
CA VAL A 72 -16.47 2.87 11.39
C VAL A 72 -15.24 2.34 12.13
N ILE A 73 -14.39 3.23 12.67
CA ILE A 73 -13.22 2.85 13.47
C ILE A 73 -13.63 2.17 14.78
N ALA A 74 -14.66 2.69 15.47
CA ALA A 74 -15.17 2.06 16.68
C ALA A 74 -15.76 0.66 16.40
N ASN A 75 -16.39 0.45 15.24
CA ASN A 75 -16.84 -0.86 14.80
C ASN A 75 -15.66 -1.81 14.57
N ALA A 76 -14.58 -1.33 13.92
CA ALA A 76 -13.38 -2.13 13.69
C ALA A 76 -12.79 -2.65 15.02
N ARG A 77 -12.67 -1.79 16.04
CA ARG A 77 -12.21 -2.18 17.37
C ARG A 77 -13.07 -3.30 17.99
N ARG A 78 -14.39 -3.23 17.83
CA ARG A 78 -15.30 -4.27 18.37
C ARG A 78 -15.16 -5.58 17.59
N GLN A 79 -15.11 -5.53 16.26
CA GLN A 79 -14.95 -6.70 15.39
C GLN A 79 -13.58 -7.37 15.57
N ALA A 80 -12.54 -6.61 15.91
CA ALA A 80 -11.20 -7.12 16.17
C ALA A 80 -11.18 -8.25 17.21
N ILE A 81 -12.01 -8.14 18.25
CA ILE A 81 -12.11 -9.14 19.32
C ILE A 81 -12.57 -10.50 18.78
N GLU A 82 -13.53 -10.50 17.84
CA GLU A 82 -14.07 -11.71 17.21
C GLU A 82 -13.00 -12.42 16.37
N HIS A 83 -12.07 -11.64 15.77
CA HIS A 83 -10.96 -12.13 14.95
C HIS A 83 -9.65 -12.33 15.74
N LYS A 84 -9.65 -12.13 17.08
CA LYS A 84 -8.46 -12.22 17.93
C LYS A 84 -7.33 -11.27 17.52
N LEU A 85 -7.70 -10.12 16.99
CA LEU A 85 -6.80 -9.01 16.67
C LEU A 85 -6.69 -8.05 17.85
N ASP A 86 -5.57 -7.35 17.92
CA ASP A 86 -5.48 -6.15 18.76
C ASP A 86 -6.46 -5.09 18.25
N PRO A 87 -7.32 -4.51 19.11
CA PRO A 87 -8.29 -3.50 18.68
C PRO A 87 -7.66 -2.22 18.12
N ASP A 88 -6.47 -1.84 18.58
CA ASP A 88 -5.77 -0.66 18.10
C ASP A 88 -5.17 -0.91 16.71
N ASP A 89 -4.53 -2.05 16.49
CA ASP A 89 -4.06 -2.49 15.16
C ASP A 89 -5.19 -2.51 14.13
N ALA A 90 -6.35 -3.05 14.50
CA ALA A 90 -7.52 -3.08 13.63
C ALA A 90 -8.06 -1.67 13.32
N ALA A 91 -8.04 -0.79 14.31
CA ALA A 91 -8.44 0.60 14.15
C ALA A 91 -7.50 1.37 13.22
N GLU A 92 -6.18 1.17 13.37
CA GLU A 92 -5.16 1.77 12.51
C GLU A 92 -5.28 1.29 11.06
N LEU A 93 -5.46 -0.02 10.85
CA LEU A 93 -5.71 -0.58 9.53
C LEU A 93 -6.94 0.05 8.87
N VAL A 94 -8.07 0.13 9.59
CA VAL A 94 -9.31 0.68 9.05
C VAL A 94 -9.21 2.19 8.84
N ALA A 95 -8.52 2.93 9.71
CA ALA A 95 -8.23 4.34 9.51
C ALA A 95 -7.39 4.55 8.23
N ALA A 96 -6.37 3.70 7.97
CA ALA A 96 -5.60 3.74 6.73
C ALA A 96 -6.48 3.53 5.49
N GLN A 97 -7.47 2.61 5.56
CA GLN A 97 -8.44 2.41 4.47
C GLN A 97 -9.31 3.65 4.22
N ILE A 98 -9.75 4.32 5.30
CA ILE A 98 -10.57 5.55 5.21
C ILE A 98 -9.74 6.66 4.54
N GLU A 99 -8.49 6.88 4.98
CA GLU A 99 -7.62 7.90 4.41
C GLU A 99 -7.30 7.62 2.93
N ALA A 100 -7.02 6.38 2.58
CA ALA A 100 -6.79 5.99 1.19
C ALA A 100 -8.02 6.24 0.30
N ASN A 101 -9.21 5.93 0.80
CA ASN A 101 -10.47 6.18 0.10
C ASN A 101 -10.71 7.68 -0.09
N LYS A 102 -10.47 8.51 0.94
CA LYS A 102 -10.55 9.98 0.84
C LYS A 102 -9.54 10.54 -0.16
N LEU A 103 -8.31 10.00 -0.21
CA LEU A 103 -7.30 10.42 -1.18
C LEU A 103 -7.80 10.26 -2.62
N VAL A 104 -8.41 9.12 -2.95
CA VAL A 104 -9.03 8.91 -4.27
C VAL A 104 -10.15 9.91 -4.52
N GLN A 105 -11.06 10.09 -3.57
CA GLN A 105 -12.18 11.02 -3.72
C GLN A 105 -11.71 12.47 -3.98
N TYR A 106 -10.76 12.97 -3.18
CA TYR A 106 -10.19 14.32 -3.38
C TYR A 106 -9.52 14.45 -4.74
N GLY A 107 -8.73 13.45 -5.14
CA GLY A 107 -8.05 13.45 -6.43
C GLY A 107 -9.04 13.47 -7.61
N LEU A 108 -10.09 12.66 -7.56
CA LEU A 108 -11.11 12.61 -8.60
C LEU A 108 -11.91 13.92 -8.68
N LEU A 109 -12.35 14.49 -7.53
CA LEU A 109 -13.04 15.76 -7.52
C LEU A 109 -12.19 16.89 -8.12
N ALA A 110 -10.90 16.93 -7.79
CA ALA A 110 -9.97 17.92 -8.35
C ALA A 110 -9.82 17.75 -9.87
N GLN A 111 -9.69 16.51 -10.36
CA GLN A 111 -9.61 16.21 -11.80
C GLN A 111 -10.89 16.63 -12.54
N TRP A 112 -12.07 16.29 -12.01
CA TRP A 112 -13.34 16.64 -12.62
C TRP A 112 -13.58 18.16 -12.63
N GLN A 113 -13.17 18.85 -11.56
CA GLN A 113 -13.26 20.30 -11.50
C GLN A 113 -12.33 20.96 -12.53
N ALA A 114 -11.08 20.52 -12.65
CA ALA A 114 -10.13 21.03 -13.61
C ALA A 114 -10.57 20.79 -15.06
N ALA A 115 -11.17 19.63 -15.34
CA ALA A 115 -11.69 19.28 -16.64
C ALA A 115 -13.06 19.92 -16.93
N SER A 116 -13.73 20.54 -15.94
CA SER A 116 -15.15 20.98 -15.99
C SER A 116 -16.08 19.86 -16.50
N LYS A 117 -15.73 18.61 -16.20
CA LYS A 117 -16.42 17.42 -16.70
C LYS A 117 -16.34 16.28 -15.68
N VAL A 118 -17.50 15.73 -15.34
CA VAL A 118 -17.63 14.51 -14.53
C VAL A 118 -17.97 13.32 -15.46
N PRO A 119 -17.60 12.09 -15.12
CA PRO A 119 -17.96 10.91 -15.90
C PRO A 119 -19.49 10.78 -16.07
N ASP A 120 -19.91 10.50 -17.30
CA ASP A 120 -21.31 10.21 -17.62
C ASP A 120 -21.57 8.71 -17.44
N VAL A 121 -21.77 8.33 -16.18
CA VAL A 121 -22.05 6.95 -15.77
C VAL A 121 -23.25 6.93 -14.81
N PRO A 122 -23.92 5.77 -14.65
CA PRO A 122 -25.02 5.64 -13.70
C PRO A 122 -24.60 6.09 -12.30
N ARG A 123 -25.43 6.87 -11.63
CA ARG A 123 -25.12 7.41 -10.30
C ARG A 123 -25.32 6.33 -9.24
N PRO A 124 -24.28 6.07 -8.44
CA PRO A 124 -24.34 5.07 -7.39
C PRO A 124 -25.20 5.56 -6.21
N ASP A 125 -25.80 4.61 -5.50
CA ASP A 125 -26.56 4.86 -4.27
C ASP A 125 -25.71 4.54 -3.05
N LEU A 126 -25.43 5.54 -2.20
CA LEU A 126 -24.68 5.36 -0.95
C LEU A 126 -25.32 4.34 0.00
N ASN A 127 -26.64 4.18 -0.03
CA ASN A 127 -27.34 3.18 0.78
C ASN A 127 -27.00 1.74 0.35
N LYS A 128 -26.52 1.55 -0.89
CA LYS A 128 -26.01 0.27 -1.40
C LYS A 128 -24.52 0.11 -1.22
N ILE A 129 -23.75 1.20 -1.30
CA ILE A 129 -22.30 1.18 -1.14
C ILE A 129 -21.91 0.91 0.33
N ARG A 130 -22.60 1.53 1.29
CA ARG A 130 -22.26 1.39 2.72
C ARG A 130 -22.33 -0.05 3.22
N PRO A 131 -23.39 -0.83 2.96
CA PRO A 131 -23.40 -2.26 3.32
C PRO A 131 -22.26 -3.05 2.71
N GLN A 132 -21.87 -2.77 1.46
CA GLN A 132 -20.72 -3.41 0.81
C GLN A 132 -19.41 -3.08 1.54
N LEU A 133 -19.21 -1.81 1.93
CA LEU A 133 -18.05 -1.42 2.71
C LEU A 133 -18.01 -2.07 4.09
N ASP A 134 -19.16 -2.25 4.74
CA ASP A 134 -19.27 -2.89 6.04
C ASP A 134 -18.97 -4.42 5.94
N GLU A 135 -19.45 -5.08 4.88
CA GLU A 135 -19.11 -6.49 4.58
C GLU A 135 -17.61 -6.65 4.26
N LEU A 136 -17.07 -5.79 3.41
CA LEU A 136 -15.64 -5.77 3.08
C LEU A 136 -14.77 -5.50 4.31
N GLN A 137 -15.24 -4.72 5.28
CA GLN A 137 -14.51 -4.49 6.53
C GLN A 137 -14.39 -5.77 7.36
N ASN A 138 -15.46 -6.55 7.50
CA ASN A 138 -15.42 -7.81 8.24
C ASN A 138 -14.46 -8.81 7.56
N ARG A 139 -14.54 -8.95 6.23
CA ARG A 139 -13.62 -9.80 5.44
C ARG A 139 -12.16 -9.32 5.55
N LEU A 140 -11.94 -8.01 5.53
CA LEU A 140 -10.62 -7.40 5.69
C LEU A 140 -10.00 -7.78 7.04
N LEU A 141 -10.76 -7.66 8.14
CA LEU A 141 -10.26 -7.97 9.48
C LEU A 141 -9.95 -9.46 9.64
N GLN A 142 -10.78 -10.35 9.09
CA GLN A 142 -10.48 -11.78 9.08
C GLN A 142 -9.16 -12.07 8.36
N GLN A 143 -9.00 -11.54 7.15
CA GLN A 143 -7.78 -11.75 6.35
C GLN A 143 -6.55 -11.10 6.97
N TYR A 144 -6.74 -9.98 7.65
CA TYR A 144 -5.66 -9.34 8.40
C TYR A 144 -5.22 -10.19 9.59
N ALA A 145 -6.15 -10.83 10.29
CA ALA A 145 -5.83 -11.79 11.34
C ALA A 145 -4.99 -12.96 10.81
N ASP A 146 -5.36 -13.49 9.65
CA ASP A 146 -4.63 -14.58 8.99
C ASP A 146 -3.22 -14.15 8.54
N PHE A 147 -3.03 -12.86 8.23
CA PHE A 147 -1.74 -12.29 7.81
C PHE A 147 -0.89 -11.81 9.00
N THR A 148 -1.46 -11.56 10.17
CA THR A 148 -0.78 -10.99 11.35
C THR A 148 0.55 -11.68 11.71
N PRO A 149 0.70 -13.03 11.63
CA PRO A 149 1.96 -13.70 11.96
C PRO A 149 3.15 -13.30 11.05
N TYR A 150 2.86 -12.76 9.87
CA TYR A 150 3.88 -12.42 8.85
C TYR A 150 4.24 -10.94 8.84
N ARG A 151 3.57 -10.10 9.64
CA ARG A 151 3.78 -8.64 9.66
C ARG A 151 5.19 -8.23 10.07
N VAL A 152 5.84 -9.01 10.92
CA VAL A 152 7.20 -8.77 11.45
C VAL A 152 8.30 -9.41 10.59
N ASP A 153 7.93 -10.13 9.52
CA ASP A 153 8.91 -10.76 8.64
C ASP A 153 9.72 -9.69 7.90
N PRO A 154 11.05 -9.79 7.86
CA PRO A 154 11.90 -8.84 7.15
C PRO A 154 11.57 -8.66 5.67
N ASP A 155 11.01 -9.70 5.03
CA ASP A 155 10.62 -9.70 3.62
C ASP A 155 9.21 -9.10 3.38
N CYS A 156 8.43 -8.82 4.44
CA CYS A 156 7.07 -8.30 4.33
C CYS A 156 6.98 -7.04 3.43
N PRO A 157 7.85 -6.03 3.53
CA PRO A 157 7.80 -4.88 2.63
C PRO A 157 8.04 -5.24 1.15
N ALA A 158 8.93 -6.23 0.90
CA ALA A 158 9.22 -6.69 -0.46
C ALA A 158 8.04 -7.44 -1.07
N TRP A 159 7.37 -8.31 -0.31
CA TRP A 159 6.13 -9.00 -0.73
C TRP A 159 5.03 -8.00 -1.08
N LEU A 160 4.82 -6.99 -0.21
CA LEU A 160 3.84 -5.93 -0.45
C LEU A 160 4.15 -5.16 -1.73
N ALA A 161 5.40 -4.75 -1.94
CA ALA A 161 5.79 -3.99 -3.12
C ALA A 161 5.54 -4.79 -4.40
N ALA A 162 5.93 -6.07 -4.40
CA ALA A 162 5.77 -6.97 -5.54
C ALA A 162 4.29 -7.18 -5.90
N GLN A 163 3.45 -7.50 -4.91
CA GLN A 163 2.04 -7.83 -5.17
C GLN A 163 1.17 -6.60 -5.44
N ARG A 164 1.44 -5.44 -4.82
CA ARG A 164 0.73 -4.19 -5.10
C ARG A 164 0.85 -3.75 -6.56
N SER A 165 2.00 -3.98 -7.19
CA SER A 165 2.27 -3.52 -8.55
C SER A 165 1.22 -4.00 -9.57
N SER A 166 0.68 -5.20 -9.38
CA SER A 166 -0.35 -5.79 -10.25
C SER A 166 -1.76 -5.22 -10.03
N LEU A 167 -1.99 -4.50 -8.92
CA LEU A 167 -3.29 -3.94 -8.53
C LEU A 167 -3.42 -2.45 -8.88
N ILE A 168 -2.34 -1.82 -9.30
CA ILE A 168 -2.32 -0.37 -9.61
C ILE A 168 -2.99 -0.13 -10.97
N LYS A 169 -4.12 0.56 -10.97
CA LYS A 169 -4.84 0.90 -12.20
C LYS A 169 -4.38 2.26 -12.78
N ASP A 170 -4.00 3.22 -11.94
CA ASP A 170 -3.46 4.53 -12.29
C ASP A 170 -2.65 5.13 -11.13
N ALA A 171 -2.01 6.28 -11.34
CA ALA A 171 -1.15 6.90 -10.33
C ALA A 171 -1.89 7.28 -9.04
N LEU A 172 -3.13 7.78 -9.13
CA LEU A 172 -3.94 8.16 -7.97
C LEU A 172 -4.28 6.95 -7.11
N HIS A 173 -4.81 5.88 -7.75
CA HIS A 173 -5.13 4.63 -7.06
C HIS A 173 -3.88 3.92 -6.54
N GLY A 174 -2.76 4.04 -7.24
CA GLY A 174 -1.47 3.52 -6.77
C GLY A 174 -1.01 4.18 -5.47
N GLN A 175 -1.08 5.51 -5.38
CA GLN A 175 -0.77 6.25 -4.16
C GLN A 175 -1.72 5.88 -3.01
N ALA A 176 -3.02 5.79 -3.30
CA ALA A 176 -4.01 5.39 -2.33
C ALA A 176 -3.81 3.94 -1.85
N LEU A 177 -3.43 3.02 -2.73
CA LEU A 177 -3.13 1.64 -2.36
C LEU A 177 -1.90 1.54 -1.45
N ILE A 178 -0.86 2.35 -1.69
CA ILE A 178 0.30 2.46 -0.80
C ILE A 178 -0.16 2.93 0.59
N ARG A 179 -1.02 3.98 0.66
CA ARG A 179 -1.56 4.46 1.95
C ARG A 179 -2.42 3.41 2.65
N ALA A 180 -3.25 2.69 1.90
CA ALA A 180 -4.12 1.64 2.45
C ALA A 180 -3.36 0.45 3.03
N THR A 181 -2.14 0.19 2.56
CA THR A 181 -1.33 -0.96 2.95
C THR A 181 -0.14 -0.61 3.85
N GLY A 182 -0.01 0.65 4.26
CA GLY A 182 1.12 1.14 5.06
C GLY A 182 1.24 0.48 6.43
N GLU A 183 0.13 0.02 6.99
CA GLU A 183 0.07 -0.58 8.32
C GLU A 183 0.20 -2.13 8.30
N LEU A 184 0.45 -2.73 7.13
CA LEU A 184 0.49 -4.20 7.03
C LEU A 184 1.78 -4.81 7.53
N CYS A 185 2.92 -4.14 7.35
CA CYS A 185 4.22 -4.63 7.82
C CYS A 185 4.69 -3.80 9.02
N ILE A 186 5.28 -4.47 10.00
CA ILE A 186 5.96 -3.84 11.13
C ILE A 186 7.46 -3.85 10.80
N THR A 187 8.03 -2.66 10.57
CA THR A 187 9.48 -2.50 10.39
C THR A 187 10.09 -2.00 11.69
N GLU A 188 11.11 -2.68 12.20
CA GLU A 188 11.92 -2.13 13.30
C GLU A 188 12.56 -0.81 12.81
N GLN A 189 12.34 0.25 13.58
CA GLN A 189 12.96 1.56 13.34
C GLN A 189 14.35 1.64 13.99
#